data_a1037ab1195a141d0a46779223f1f6b8
#
_entry.id   a1037ab1195a141d0a46779223f1f6b8
#
_cell.length_a   1.000
_cell.length_b   1.000
_cell.length_c   1.000
_cell.angle_alpha   90.00
_cell.angle_beta   90.00
_cell.angle_gamma   90.00
#
_symmetry.space_group_name_H-M   'P 1'
#
loop_
_entity.id
_entity.type
_entity.pdbx_description
1 polymer ?
#
loop_
_entity_poly.entity_id
_entity_poly.type
_entity_poly.pdbx_seq_one_letter_code
_entity_poly.pdbx_strand_id
1 'polypeptide(L)'
;MNALLGVGQGSIRGSYLVTMEWRGVKNNSKPLAFIGKGVCFDTGGYSLKPAKFMEDMTYDMAGSAAVVGLMKNLALRKAKVNVVGVV
;
A
#
# COMPACT_ATOMS: atom_id res chain seq x y z
N MET A 1 -13.44 6.10 -6.27
CA MET A 1 -12.50 4.99 -5.93
C MET A 1 -13.02 3.60 -6.34
N ASN A 2 -13.82 3.53 -7.41
CA ASN A 2 -14.44 2.26 -7.84
C ASN A 2 -13.43 1.19 -8.26
N ALA A 3 -12.29 1.57 -8.83
CA ALA A 3 -11.25 0.61 -9.21
C ALA A 3 -10.64 -0.11 -7.99
N LEU A 4 -10.43 0.61 -6.88
CA LEU A 4 -9.96 0.00 -5.62
C LEU A 4 -11.01 -0.98 -5.07
N LEU A 5 -12.28 -0.56 -5.03
CA LEU A 5 -13.37 -1.39 -4.53
C LEU A 5 -13.62 -2.61 -5.42
N GLY A 6 -13.42 -2.45 -6.74
CA GLY A 6 -13.61 -3.52 -7.72
C GLY A 6 -12.72 -4.73 -7.47
N VAL A 7 -11.50 -4.52 -7.00
CA VAL A 7 -10.55 -5.63 -6.71
C VAL A 7 -11.05 -6.48 -5.54
N GLY A 8 -11.62 -5.85 -4.51
CA GLY A 8 -12.07 -6.53 -3.30
C GLY A 8 -13.52 -6.99 -3.29
N GLN A 9 -14.31 -6.71 -4.34
CA GLN A 9 -15.76 -6.92 -4.32
C GLN A 9 -16.21 -8.38 -4.14
N GLY A 10 -15.35 -9.33 -4.52
CA GLY A 10 -15.62 -10.77 -4.33
C GLY A 10 -15.26 -11.30 -2.94
N SER A 11 -14.68 -10.47 -2.08
CA SER A 11 -14.26 -10.85 -0.72
C SER A 11 -15.34 -10.47 0.30
N ILE A 12 -15.50 -11.29 1.34
CA ILE A 12 -16.30 -10.95 2.54
C ILE A 12 -15.58 -9.91 3.42
N ARG A 13 -14.31 -9.65 3.16
CA ARG A 13 -13.51 -8.65 3.88
C ARG A 13 -13.53 -7.32 3.14
N GLY A 14 -13.53 -6.21 3.89
CA GLY A 14 -13.48 -4.88 3.32
C GLY A 14 -12.14 -4.56 2.64
N SER A 15 -12.19 -3.64 1.69
CA SER A 15 -10.99 -3.00 1.13
C SER A 15 -10.68 -1.75 1.93
N TYR A 16 -9.40 -1.53 2.23
CA TYR A 16 -8.94 -0.41 3.04
C TYR A 16 -7.86 0.37 2.29
N LEU A 17 -7.91 1.67 2.41
CA LEU A 17 -6.82 2.57 2.04
C LEU A 17 -6.22 3.09 3.34
N VAL A 18 -4.94 2.80 3.56
CA VAL A 18 -4.24 3.23 4.77
C VAL A 18 -3.28 4.37 4.44
N THR A 19 -3.39 5.47 5.17
CA THR A 19 -2.46 6.59 5.09
C THR A 19 -1.63 6.68 6.36
N MET A 20 -0.32 6.83 6.19
CA MET A 20 0.64 7.03 7.27
C MET A 20 1.31 8.38 7.07
N GLU A 21 1.41 9.20 8.10
CA GLU A 21 2.00 10.52 8.01
C GLU A 21 3.19 10.65 8.96
N TRP A 22 4.32 11.14 8.44
CA TRP A 22 5.48 11.55 9.21
C TRP A 22 5.76 13.04 9.01
N ARG A 23 5.73 13.79 10.10
CA ARG A 23 6.02 15.23 10.12
C ARG A 23 7.36 15.47 10.81
N GLY A 24 8.43 15.39 10.04
CA GLY A 24 9.79 15.55 10.55
C GLY A 24 10.28 16.99 10.63
N VAL A 25 9.60 17.92 9.96
CA VAL A 25 9.92 19.36 9.98
C VAL A 25 8.67 20.19 10.23
N LYS A 26 8.82 21.25 11.04
CA LYS A 26 7.74 22.21 11.36
C LYS A 26 7.69 23.30 10.30
N ASN A 27 7.37 22.97 9.09
CA ASN A 27 7.14 23.92 8.02
C ASN A 27 5.92 23.50 7.20
N ASN A 28 5.41 24.42 6.38
CA ASN A 28 4.28 24.15 5.49
C ASN A 28 4.71 23.55 4.15
N SER A 29 5.89 22.91 4.07
CA SER A 29 6.31 22.22 2.86
C SER A 29 5.39 21.04 2.56
N LYS A 30 5.08 20.87 1.28
CA LYS A 30 4.30 19.72 0.83
C LYS A 30 5.07 18.44 1.15
N PRO A 31 4.41 17.41 1.72
CA PRO A 31 5.07 16.15 2.00
C PRO A 31 5.41 15.41 0.71
N LEU A 32 6.45 14.60 0.75
CA LEU A 32 6.69 13.57 -0.26
C LEU A 32 5.65 12.47 -0.09
N ALA A 33 5.08 11.99 -1.19
CA ALA A 33 4.13 10.89 -1.18
C ALA A 33 4.79 9.61 -1.70
N PHE A 34 4.66 8.53 -0.93
CA PHE A 34 5.04 7.18 -1.33
C PHE A 34 3.80 6.30 -1.38
N ILE A 35 3.56 5.67 -2.52
CA ILE A 35 2.39 4.85 -2.75
C ILE A 35 2.86 3.42 -2.99
N GLY A 36 2.35 2.48 -2.21
CA GLY A 36 2.68 1.06 -2.30
C GLY A 36 1.47 0.21 -2.64
N LYS A 37 1.58 -0.63 -3.68
CA LYS A 37 0.56 -1.62 -4.00
C LYS A 37 0.45 -2.63 -2.87
N GLY A 38 -0.76 -2.79 -2.32
CA GLY A 38 -1.06 -3.65 -1.18
C GLY A 38 -2.16 -4.67 -1.47
N VAL A 39 -2.17 -5.27 -2.67
CA VAL A 39 -3.12 -6.34 -2.98
C VAL A 39 -2.72 -7.60 -2.24
N CYS A 40 -3.52 -7.99 -1.24
CA CYS A 40 -3.20 -9.14 -0.40
C CYS A 40 -3.31 -10.47 -1.14
N PHE A 41 -4.30 -10.58 -2.05
CA PHE A 41 -4.48 -11.71 -2.96
C PHE A 41 -5.60 -11.39 -3.95
N ASP A 42 -5.46 -11.76 -5.23
CA ASP A 42 -6.55 -11.79 -6.18
C ASP A 42 -6.43 -12.98 -7.14
N THR A 43 -7.56 -13.51 -7.58
CA THR A 43 -7.62 -14.65 -8.51
C THR A 43 -7.67 -14.25 -9.97
N GLY A 44 -7.83 -12.95 -10.27
CA GLY A 44 -8.04 -12.42 -11.61
C GLY A 44 -9.51 -12.24 -12.00
N GLY A 45 -10.46 -12.80 -11.24
CA GLY A 45 -11.89 -12.72 -11.53
C GLY A 45 -12.30 -13.63 -12.69
N TYR A 46 -13.14 -13.15 -13.62
CA TYR A 46 -13.52 -13.92 -14.81
C TYR A 46 -12.35 -14.29 -15.71
N SER A 47 -11.31 -13.46 -15.78
CA SER A 47 -10.01 -13.81 -16.36
C SER A 47 -9.15 -14.49 -15.29
N LEU A 48 -9.52 -15.72 -14.92
CA LEU A 48 -8.87 -16.47 -13.86
C LEU A 48 -7.38 -16.70 -14.18
N LYS A 49 -6.52 -16.40 -13.22
CA LYS A 49 -5.09 -16.64 -13.35
C LYS A 49 -4.80 -18.14 -13.40
N PRO A 50 -3.88 -18.60 -14.26
CA PRO A 50 -3.33 -19.95 -14.16
C PRO A 50 -2.68 -20.17 -12.79
N ALA A 51 -2.76 -21.40 -12.26
CA ALA A 51 -2.24 -21.74 -10.93
C ALA A 51 -0.80 -21.29 -10.71
N LYS A 52 0.06 -21.46 -11.73
CA LYS A 52 1.46 -21.03 -11.70
C LYS A 52 1.67 -19.54 -11.38
N PHE A 53 0.75 -18.67 -11.79
CA PHE A 53 0.84 -17.23 -11.55
C PHE A 53 -0.04 -16.78 -10.39
N MET A 54 -0.98 -17.61 -9.98
CA MET A 54 -1.87 -17.31 -8.85
C MET A 54 -1.14 -17.39 -7.51
N GLU A 55 -0.20 -18.33 -7.37
CA GLU A 55 0.62 -18.44 -6.15
C GLU A 55 1.48 -17.20 -5.89
N ASP A 56 1.86 -16.47 -6.94
CA ASP A 56 2.61 -15.22 -6.84
C ASP A 56 1.81 -14.10 -6.16
N MET A 57 0.48 -14.23 -6.10
CA MET A 57 -0.41 -13.24 -5.47
C MET A 57 -0.28 -13.21 -3.95
N THR A 58 0.41 -14.16 -3.34
CA THR A 58 0.70 -14.13 -1.90
C THR A 58 1.64 -13.00 -1.49
N TYR A 59 2.40 -12.45 -2.43
CA TYR A 59 3.31 -11.32 -2.19
C TYR A 59 3.03 -10.09 -3.09
N ASP A 60 1.84 -9.99 -3.68
CA ASP A 60 1.43 -8.82 -4.47
C ASP A 60 1.17 -7.56 -3.60
N MET A 61 1.58 -7.63 -2.35
CA MET A 61 1.61 -6.57 -1.36
C MET A 61 3.04 -6.07 -1.04
N ALA A 62 4.06 -6.53 -1.76
CA ALA A 62 5.45 -6.16 -1.49
C ALA A 62 5.70 -4.64 -1.61
N GLY A 63 4.98 -3.95 -2.51
CA GLY A 63 5.04 -2.50 -2.63
C GLY A 63 4.57 -1.80 -1.34
N SER A 64 3.48 -2.26 -0.73
CA SER A 64 3.00 -1.73 0.55
C SER A 64 3.98 -2.03 1.68
N ALA A 65 4.56 -3.23 1.70
CA ALA A 65 5.57 -3.60 2.69
C ALA A 65 6.79 -2.67 2.65
N ALA A 66 7.25 -2.31 1.45
CA ALA A 66 8.35 -1.36 1.27
C ALA A 66 7.98 0.03 1.82
N VAL A 67 6.77 0.53 1.54
CA VAL A 67 6.30 1.83 2.05
C VAL A 67 6.17 1.81 3.57
N VAL A 68 5.58 0.77 4.16
CA VAL A 68 5.48 0.62 5.62
C VAL A 68 6.86 0.60 6.27
N GLY A 69 7.81 -0.17 5.70
CA GLY A 69 9.18 -0.23 6.17
C GLY A 69 9.88 1.12 6.10
N LEU A 70 9.69 1.87 5.00
CA LEU A 70 10.20 3.22 4.83
C LEU A 70 9.65 4.17 5.90
N MET A 71 8.32 4.19 6.10
CA MET A 71 7.68 5.07 7.08
C MET A 71 8.16 4.78 8.50
N LYS A 72 8.29 3.50 8.86
CA LYS A 72 8.87 3.08 10.14
C LYS A 72 10.31 3.57 10.30
N ASN A 73 11.14 3.43 9.26
CA ASN A 73 12.53 3.87 9.28
C ASN A 73 12.64 5.39 9.46
N LEU A 74 11.85 6.17 8.73
CA LEU A 74 11.81 7.63 8.83
C LEU A 74 11.44 8.09 10.25
N ALA A 75 10.45 7.44 10.85
CA ALA A 75 10.01 7.74 12.21
C ALA A 75 11.10 7.40 13.25
N LEU A 76 11.70 6.22 13.17
CA LEU A 76 12.75 5.78 14.10
C LEU A 76 13.99 6.67 14.03
N ARG A 77 14.38 7.12 12.81
CA ARG A 77 15.52 8.03 12.59
C ARG A 77 15.19 9.48 12.91
N LYS A 78 13.94 9.81 13.20
CA LYS A 78 13.47 11.21 13.34
C LYS A 78 13.90 12.05 12.13
N ALA A 79 13.69 11.51 10.91
CA ALA A 79 14.13 12.13 9.67
C ALA A 79 13.52 13.52 9.49
N LYS A 80 14.35 14.51 9.11
CA LYS A 80 13.92 15.91 8.92
C LYS A 80 13.25 16.12 7.57
N VAL A 81 12.11 15.44 7.35
CA VAL A 81 11.32 15.48 6.13
C VAL A 81 9.84 15.22 6.46
N ASN A 82 8.93 15.83 5.70
CA ASN A 82 7.51 15.52 5.78
C ASN A 82 7.16 14.49 4.70
N VAL A 83 6.53 13.39 5.09
CA VAL A 83 6.23 12.27 4.22
C VAL A 83 4.83 11.71 4.50
N VAL A 84 4.15 11.31 3.43
CA VAL A 84 2.90 10.53 3.49
C VAL A 84 3.13 9.21 2.78
N GLY A 85 2.90 8.10 3.46
CA GLY A 85 2.81 6.76 2.88
C GLY A 85 1.35 6.39 2.65
N VAL A 86 1.04 5.80 1.50
CA VAL A 86 -0.29 5.32 1.15
C VAL A 86 -0.19 3.87 0.68
N VAL A 87 -0.98 2.99 1.27
CA VAL A 87 -1.04 1.56 0.94
C VAL A 87 -2.48 1.06 0.93
#